data_69401db539b6d5e4813737ad62560bbc
#
_entry.id   69401db539b6d5e4813737ad62560bbc
#
_cell.length_a   1.000
_cell.length_b   1.000
_cell.length_c   1.000
_cell.angle_alpha   90.00
_cell.angle_beta   90.00
_cell.angle_gamma   90.00
#
_symmetry.space_group_name_H-M   'P 1'
#
loop_
_entity.id
_entity.type
_entity.pdbx_description
1 polymer ?
#
loop_
_entity_poly.entity_id
_entity_poly.type
_entity_poly.pdbx_seq_one_letter_code
_entity_poly.pdbx_strand_id
1 'polypeptide(L)'
;MPAFDPLTYRYASRRNVVYAQNAVACTSVPLGAQIGLDVMKSGGSAVDAAVAMAAAMPLLEPTGNGLGSNCFALVWIERDKRLYGLNASGVAPMALSAEKVRAMGYTEMPKAGWLPTMVPGAPAGWAELNRRFGTKSLAELFAPAISYAEERYPVPVNVARQWERDSRRIAKAMAENAVPHEYWWKSFIKPDGTPYRAGELFHFPDYAATLRSLAATDCESYYRGALMERIVAFSRATGGYFCEDDFRNYHPEWVEPITQDYRGYTVCEIPPNGHGITVLMALGILNGMTMPEKRESAEHYHKVMEAIKLAFADTRTYVADPRYMKTKVSELLDPAYLAARRALITDRALEPRAGDPHCGGTIYLCTADREGNMVSFIQSNYTTFGAGIAVPGTGISLQNRGANFSLDPASDNCLAGGKRSYHTIIPGFLLKDGAAVGPFGVMGAFMQPQGQTEVLVNTLDYHMNPQEALDAPRIQWIGGRRLELEREAGEAIADELRVMGHEVTVVDDRISMGRGQIIWRGEDGVYTAGTEPRCDGAVAAW
;
A
#
# COMPACT_ATOMS: atom_id res chain seq x y z
N MET A 1 26.65 12.02 22.58
CA MET A 1 26.94 11.51 21.22
C MET A 1 27.48 12.63 20.36
N PRO A 2 28.38 12.36 19.40
CA PRO A 2 28.73 13.35 18.38
C PRO A 2 27.48 13.87 17.66
N ALA A 3 27.41 15.16 17.40
CA ALA A 3 26.30 15.74 16.62
C ALA A 3 26.44 15.35 15.14
N PHE A 4 25.37 14.90 14.52
CA PHE A 4 25.29 14.60 13.10
C PHE A 4 23.88 14.87 12.57
N ASP A 5 23.77 15.11 11.26
CA ASP A 5 22.50 15.19 10.57
C ASP A 5 22.17 13.81 9.96
N PRO A 6 21.09 13.14 10.38
CA PRO A 6 20.74 11.80 9.89
C PRO A 6 20.24 11.78 8.45
N LEU A 7 20.04 12.92 7.82
CA LEU A 7 19.58 13.06 6.43
C LEU A 7 20.71 13.41 5.46
N THR A 8 21.91 13.77 5.95
CA THR A 8 23.04 14.17 5.12
C THR A 8 24.03 13.02 4.92
N TYR A 9 24.16 12.58 3.68
CA TYR A 9 25.11 11.54 3.25
C TYR A 9 26.05 12.11 2.18
N ARG A 10 27.34 12.14 2.47
CA ARG A 10 28.37 12.68 1.55
C ARG A 10 28.72 11.71 0.42
N TYR A 11 28.49 10.42 0.63
CA TYR A 11 28.84 9.37 -0.33
C TYR A 11 27.59 8.57 -0.69
N ALA A 12 27.45 8.21 -1.96
CA ALA A 12 26.38 7.34 -2.41
C ALA A 12 26.48 5.96 -1.73
N SER A 13 25.38 5.52 -1.12
CA SER A 13 25.27 4.17 -0.58
C SER A 13 24.81 3.21 -1.68
N ARG A 14 25.43 2.04 -1.77
CA ARG A 14 25.04 0.97 -2.67
C ARG A 14 24.64 -0.26 -1.85
N ARG A 15 23.44 -0.76 -2.10
CA ARG A 15 22.95 -2.02 -1.53
C ARG A 15 23.18 -3.15 -2.52
N ASN A 16 23.48 -4.34 -2.02
CA ASN A 16 23.50 -5.55 -2.82
C ASN A 16 22.21 -6.34 -2.61
N VAL A 17 21.87 -7.21 -3.54
CA VAL A 17 20.84 -8.23 -3.32
C VAL A 17 21.22 -9.10 -2.13
N VAL A 18 20.20 -9.57 -1.41
CA VAL A 18 20.37 -10.49 -0.28
C VAL A 18 19.92 -11.88 -0.73
N TYR A 19 20.78 -12.88 -0.52
CA TYR A 19 20.45 -14.28 -0.78
C TYR A 19 20.09 -14.98 0.52
N ALA A 20 19.13 -15.90 0.46
CA ALA A 20 18.71 -16.73 1.57
C ALA A 20 18.24 -18.10 1.10
N GLN A 21 18.39 -19.10 1.98
CA GLN A 21 17.96 -20.48 1.71
C GLN A 21 16.70 -20.86 2.50
N ASN A 22 16.54 -20.35 3.72
CA ASN A 22 15.50 -20.81 4.64
C ASN A 22 14.35 -19.83 4.81
N ALA A 23 14.62 -18.52 4.88
CA ALA A 23 13.59 -17.54 5.12
C ALA A 23 14.01 -16.12 4.71
N VAL A 24 13.05 -15.33 4.22
CA VAL A 24 13.23 -13.91 3.91
C VAL A 24 12.00 -13.12 4.37
N ALA A 25 12.26 -11.97 5.01
CA ALA A 25 11.23 -10.98 5.34
C ALA A 25 11.71 -9.58 4.92
N CYS A 26 10.88 -8.84 4.20
CA CYS A 26 11.18 -7.51 3.71
C CYS A 26 10.06 -6.53 4.05
N THR A 27 10.42 -5.34 4.53
CA THR A 27 9.47 -4.23 4.70
C THR A 27 10.22 -2.89 4.82
N SER A 28 9.46 -1.79 4.95
CA SER A 28 9.96 -0.41 5.00
C SER A 28 10.68 -0.02 6.29
N VAL A 29 10.64 -0.84 7.35
CA VAL A 29 11.31 -0.58 8.64
C VAL A 29 12.09 -1.82 9.10
N PRO A 30 13.39 -1.71 9.44
CA PRO A 30 14.24 -2.86 9.79
C PRO A 30 13.69 -3.74 10.91
N LEU A 31 13.14 -3.15 11.98
CA LEU A 31 12.54 -3.91 13.08
C LEU A 31 11.36 -4.78 12.61
N GLY A 32 10.57 -4.30 11.64
CA GLY A 32 9.48 -5.10 11.05
C GLY A 32 10.01 -6.33 10.31
N ALA A 33 11.07 -6.19 9.50
CA ALA A 33 11.70 -7.32 8.80
C ALA A 33 12.31 -8.32 9.81
N GLN A 34 12.94 -7.82 10.88
CA GLN A 34 13.52 -8.66 11.93
C GLN A 34 12.44 -9.48 12.64
N ILE A 35 11.29 -8.87 13.01
CA ILE A 35 10.15 -9.58 13.61
C ILE A 35 9.70 -10.75 12.71
N GLY A 36 9.55 -10.51 11.39
CA GLY A 36 9.17 -11.56 10.46
C GLY A 36 10.17 -12.72 10.44
N LEU A 37 11.46 -12.41 10.39
CA LEU A 37 12.52 -13.42 10.41
C LEU A 37 12.53 -14.21 11.72
N ASP A 38 12.37 -13.56 12.88
CA ASP A 38 12.40 -14.23 14.18
C ASP A 38 11.20 -15.17 14.33
N VAL A 39 10.02 -14.80 13.81
CA VAL A 39 8.86 -15.70 13.75
C VAL A 39 9.18 -16.95 12.93
N MET A 40 9.77 -16.82 11.75
CA MET A 40 10.13 -17.98 10.92
C MET A 40 11.25 -18.81 11.55
N LYS A 41 12.25 -18.21 12.18
CA LYS A 41 13.30 -18.91 12.95
C LYS A 41 12.74 -19.69 14.14
N SER A 42 11.65 -19.21 14.75
CA SER A 42 10.95 -19.89 15.83
C SER A 42 9.95 -20.97 15.36
N GLY A 43 9.96 -21.32 14.07
CA GLY A 43 9.13 -22.36 13.48
C GLY A 43 7.77 -21.89 12.95
N GLY A 44 7.53 -20.58 12.85
CA GLY A 44 6.37 -20.02 12.17
C GLY A 44 6.53 -20.07 10.65
N SER A 45 5.41 -19.99 9.93
CA SER A 45 5.34 -19.93 8.47
C SER A 45 5.56 -18.50 7.93
N ALA A 46 5.68 -18.36 6.60
CA ALA A 46 5.65 -17.06 5.94
C ALA A 46 4.37 -16.25 6.24
N VAL A 47 3.23 -16.94 6.43
CA VAL A 47 1.96 -16.31 6.79
C VAL A 47 2.00 -15.79 8.23
N ASP A 48 2.52 -16.57 9.18
CA ASP A 48 2.72 -16.13 10.56
C ASP A 48 3.63 -14.89 10.61
N ALA A 49 4.74 -14.92 9.87
CA ALA A 49 5.66 -13.81 9.76
C ALA A 49 4.97 -12.54 9.21
N ALA A 50 4.17 -12.68 8.14
CA ALA A 50 3.43 -11.56 7.56
C ALA A 50 2.42 -10.95 8.54
N VAL A 51 1.69 -11.78 9.31
CA VAL A 51 0.73 -11.33 10.34
C VAL A 51 1.44 -10.61 11.49
N ALA A 52 2.56 -11.16 11.99
CA ALA A 52 3.35 -10.51 13.05
C ALA A 52 3.93 -9.16 12.60
N MET A 53 4.48 -9.10 11.38
CA MET A 53 4.95 -7.86 10.78
C MET A 53 3.80 -6.86 10.61
N ALA A 54 2.65 -7.30 10.06
CA ALA A 54 1.48 -6.47 9.84
C ALA A 54 0.95 -5.86 11.16
N ALA A 55 0.99 -6.62 12.25
CA ALA A 55 0.62 -6.13 13.58
C ALA A 55 1.68 -5.20 14.19
N ALA A 56 2.95 -5.27 13.80
CA ALA A 56 4.00 -4.36 14.29
C ALA A 56 4.05 -3.04 13.52
N MET A 57 3.75 -3.04 12.24
CA MET A 57 3.91 -1.87 11.36
C MET A 57 3.06 -0.65 11.75
N PRO A 58 1.83 -0.76 12.32
CA PRO A 58 1.10 0.39 12.85
C PRO A 58 1.80 1.14 14.00
N LEU A 59 2.67 0.45 14.73
CA LEU A 59 3.55 1.07 15.72
C LEU A 59 4.80 1.64 15.06
N LEU A 60 5.46 0.86 14.20
CA LEU A 60 6.78 1.17 13.63
C LEU A 60 6.74 2.25 12.53
N GLU A 61 5.64 2.31 11.78
CA GLU A 61 5.39 3.32 10.73
C GLU A 61 3.93 3.81 10.78
N PRO A 62 3.51 4.50 11.86
CA PRO A 62 2.12 4.94 12.05
C PRO A 62 1.66 5.96 11.01
N THR A 63 2.59 6.57 10.29
CA THR A 63 2.31 7.48 9.19
C THR A 63 1.60 6.79 8.02
N GLY A 64 1.92 5.53 7.75
CA GLY A 64 1.40 4.78 6.59
C GLY A 64 0.16 3.95 6.89
N ASN A 65 0.01 3.50 8.14
CA ASN A 65 -0.99 2.52 8.53
C ASN A 65 -1.38 2.62 10.01
N GLY A 66 -2.36 1.80 10.44
CA GLY A 66 -2.87 1.77 11.81
C GLY A 66 -3.81 0.59 12.03
N LEU A 67 -4.28 0.38 13.28
CA LEU A 67 -5.33 -0.60 13.57
C LEU A 67 -6.67 -0.30 12.86
N GLY A 68 -6.86 0.93 12.41
CA GLY A 68 -8.00 1.33 11.61
C GLY A 68 -7.78 1.24 10.10
N SER A 69 -6.73 0.53 9.64
CA SER A 69 -6.40 0.31 8.22
C SER A 69 -7.28 -0.74 7.53
N ASN A 70 -7.15 -0.78 6.21
CA ASN A 70 -7.52 -1.91 5.37
C ASN A 70 -6.28 -2.71 4.96
N CYS A 71 -6.44 -3.99 4.57
CA CYS A 71 -5.35 -4.76 3.99
C CYS A 71 -5.80 -5.64 2.83
N PHE A 72 -4.84 -5.99 1.96
CA PHE A 72 -4.94 -7.05 0.95
C PHE A 72 -3.73 -7.97 1.06
N ALA A 73 -3.91 -9.23 0.66
CA ALA A 73 -2.82 -10.19 0.56
C ALA A 73 -2.96 -11.10 -0.65
N LEU A 74 -1.82 -11.44 -1.25
CA LEU A 74 -1.66 -12.59 -2.13
C LEU A 74 -0.78 -13.61 -1.41
N VAL A 75 -1.26 -14.84 -1.29
CA VAL A 75 -0.63 -15.91 -0.50
C VAL A 75 -0.41 -17.12 -1.38
N TRP A 76 0.84 -17.43 -1.67
CA TRP A 76 1.21 -18.69 -2.32
C TRP A 76 1.43 -19.77 -1.27
N ILE A 77 0.70 -20.87 -1.40
CA ILE A 77 0.87 -22.06 -0.56
C ILE A 77 1.52 -23.15 -1.42
N GLU A 78 2.76 -23.44 -1.12
CA GLU A 78 3.58 -24.35 -1.91
C GLU A 78 3.02 -25.77 -1.96
N ARG A 79 2.49 -26.28 -0.83
CA ARG A 79 1.80 -27.58 -0.76
C ARG A 79 0.62 -27.66 -1.74
N ASP A 80 -0.14 -26.58 -1.89
CA ASP A 80 -1.34 -26.52 -2.71
C ASP A 80 -1.02 -26.14 -4.16
N LYS A 81 0.21 -25.67 -4.44
CA LYS A 81 0.63 -25.06 -5.73
C LYS A 81 -0.36 -24.01 -6.21
N ARG A 82 -0.82 -23.18 -5.28
CA ARG A 82 -1.89 -22.20 -5.55
C ARG A 82 -1.64 -20.86 -4.88
N LEU A 83 -1.99 -19.81 -5.63
CA LEU A 83 -2.04 -18.43 -5.14
C LEU A 83 -3.48 -18.11 -4.68
N TYR A 84 -3.61 -17.61 -3.45
CA TYR A 84 -4.87 -17.18 -2.85
C TYR A 84 -4.87 -15.66 -2.68
N GLY A 85 -5.99 -15.01 -2.97
CA GLY A 85 -6.18 -13.57 -2.72
C GLY A 85 -7.08 -13.32 -1.52
N LEU A 86 -6.70 -12.39 -0.64
CA LEU A 86 -7.53 -11.92 0.46
C LEU A 86 -7.83 -10.43 0.29
N ASN A 87 -9.11 -10.09 0.23
CA ASN A 87 -9.63 -8.72 0.27
C ASN A 87 -10.19 -8.42 1.65
N ALA A 88 -9.43 -7.68 2.44
CA ALA A 88 -9.88 -7.13 3.72
C ALA A 88 -9.99 -5.60 3.64
N SER A 89 -10.61 -5.08 2.58
CA SER A 89 -11.03 -3.68 2.50
C SER A 89 -12.39 -3.49 3.16
N GLY A 90 -12.53 -2.40 3.90
CA GLY A 90 -13.78 -2.08 4.59
C GLY A 90 -14.85 -1.50 3.67
N VAL A 91 -16.03 -1.31 4.24
CA VAL A 91 -17.19 -0.75 3.57
C VAL A 91 -17.56 0.62 4.15
N ALA A 92 -18.24 1.44 3.38
CA ALA A 92 -18.81 2.68 3.87
C ALA A 92 -19.89 2.42 4.92
N PRO A 93 -20.01 3.24 5.99
CA PRO A 93 -21.11 3.14 6.94
C PRO A 93 -22.46 3.18 6.22
N MET A 94 -23.41 2.32 6.64
CA MET A 94 -24.75 2.25 6.03
C MET A 94 -25.48 3.59 6.06
N ALA A 95 -25.17 4.44 7.01
CA ALA A 95 -25.76 5.79 7.19
C ALA A 95 -25.30 6.82 6.15
N LEU A 96 -24.31 6.50 5.29
CA LEU A 96 -23.76 7.45 4.29
C LEU A 96 -24.27 7.17 2.88
N SER A 97 -24.54 8.27 2.14
CA SER A 97 -24.81 8.25 0.71
C SER A 97 -24.24 9.50 0.03
N ALA A 98 -24.00 9.43 -1.28
CA ALA A 98 -23.54 10.58 -2.06
C ALA A 98 -24.54 11.76 -2.00
N GLU A 99 -25.83 11.49 -1.97
CA GLU A 99 -26.89 12.49 -1.83
C GLU A 99 -26.74 13.26 -0.49
N LYS A 100 -26.57 12.51 0.62
CA LYS A 100 -26.38 13.11 1.95
C LYS A 100 -25.15 14.01 2.00
N VAL A 101 -24.02 13.56 1.42
CA VAL A 101 -22.78 14.34 1.40
C VAL A 101 -22.92 15.59 0.52
N ARG A 102 -23.58 15.49 -0.65
CA ARG A 102 -23.89 16.65 -1.48
C ARG A 102 -24.81 17.65 -0.78
N ALA A 103 -25.80 17.17 -0.02
CA ALA A 103 -26.70 18.05 0.76
C ALA A 103 -25.95 18.84 1.86
N MET A 104 -24.77 18.40 2.28
CA MET A 104 -23.86 19.12 3.17
C MET A 104 -23.01 20.17 2.45
N GLY A 105 -23.14 20.33 1.12
CA GLY A 105 -22.42 21.31 0.31
C GLY A 105 -21.10 20.79 -0.31
N TYR A 106 -20.79 19.49 -0.19
CA TYR A 106 -19.59 18.93 -0.80
C TYR A 106 -19.80 18.57 -2.28
N THR A 107 -18.82 18.92 -3.13
CA THR A 107 -18.76 18.51 -4.54
C THR A 107 -17.90 17.27 -4.75
N GLU A 108 -16.98 16.98 -3.80
CA GLU A 108 -16.14 15.80 -3.74
C GLU A 108 -16.03 15.30 -2.29
N MET A 109 -15.57 14.06 -2.11
CA MET A 109 -15.37 13.49 -0.78
C MET A 109 -14.23 14.21 -0.04
N PRO A 110 -14.45 14.66 1.22
CA PRO A 110 -13.38 15.26 2.02
C PRO A 110 -12.32 14.21 2.37
N LYS A 111 -11.08 14.68 2.66
CA LYS A 111 -9.93 13.82 2.97
C LYS A 111 -9.69 13.65 4.49
N ALA A 112 -10.40 14.37 5.34
CA ALA A 112 -10.26 14.31 6.79
C ALA A 112 -11.63 14.22 7.47
N GLY A 113 -11.63 13.78 8.72
CA GLY A 113 -12.85 13.68 9.52
C GLY A 113 -13.64 12.40 9.27
N TRP A 114 -14.91 12.39 9.71
CA TRP A 114 -15.74 11.19 9.70
C TRP A 114 -16.27 10.77 8.33
N LEU A 115 -16.52 11.70 7.43
CA LEU A 115 -17.11 11.39 6.12
C LEU A 115 -16.30 10.39 5.28
N PRO A 116 -14.94 10.47 5.22
CA PRO A 116 -14.15 9.50 4.46
C PRO A 116 -13.78 8.25 5.25
N THR A 117 -14.20 8.11 6.53
CA THR A 117 -13.89 6.89 7.31
C THR A 117 -14.76 5.73 6.85
N MET A 118 -14.16 4.55 6.80
CA MET A 118 -14.85 3.30 6.46
C MET A 118 -14.56 2.26 7.55
N VAL A 119 -15.34 1.20 7.61
CA VAL A 119 -15.08 0.08 8.54
C VAL A 119 -13.65 -0.40 8.34
N PRO A 120 -12.82 -0.48 9.38
CA PRO A 120 -11.46 -1.01 9.26
C PRO A 120 -11.45 -2.50 8.94
N GLY A 121 -10.57 -2.94 8.04
CA GLY A 121 -10.50 -4.33 7.63
C GLY A 121 -9.23 -5.08 8.08
N ALA A 122 -8.15 -4.36 8.44
CA ALA A 122 -6.86 -5.00 8.68
C ALA A 122 -6.88 -6.04 9.83
N PRO A 123 -7.45 -5.79 11.02
CA PRO A 123 -7.50 -6.81 12.07
C PRO A 123 -8.24 -8.09 11.66
N ALA A 124 -9.34 -7.98 10.91
CA ALA A 124 -10.06 -9.15 10.38
C ALA A 124 -9.22 -9.90 9.34
N GLY A 125 -8.47 -9.17 8.50
CA GLY A 125 -7.55 -9.77 7.53
C GLY A 125 -6.43 -10.55 8.21
N TRP A 126 -5.85 -10.04 9.30
CA TRP A 126 -4.83 -10.76 10.09
C TRP A 126 -5.39 -12.05 10.70
N ALA A 127 -6.57 -11.97 11.31
CA ALA A 127 -7.24 -13.14 11.89
C ALA A 127 -7.58 -14.18 10.81
N GLU A 128 -8.05 -13.76 9.66
CA GLU A 128 -8.43 -14.66 8.57
C GLU A 128 -7.22 -15.37 7.92
N LEU A 129 -6.10 -14.63 7.73
CA LEU A 129 -4.82 -15.21 7.29
C LEU A 129 -4.31 -16.25 8.29
N ASN A 130 -4.29 -15.90 9.57
CA ASN A 130 -3.85 -16.79 10.64
C ASN A 130 -4.75 -18.02 10.76
N ARG A 131 -6.07 -17.83 10.78
CA ARG A 131 -7.04 -18.94 10.87
C ARG A 131 -6.89 -19.96 9.75
N ARG A 132 -6.59 -19.52 8.53
CA ARG A 132 -6.52 -20.40 7.35
C ARG A 132 -5.16 -21.04 7.15
N PHE A 133 -4.09 -20.31 7.36
CA PHE A 133 -2.72 -20.71 7.00
C PHE A 133 -1.70 -20.52 8.11
N GLY A 134 -2.08 -19.95 9.25
CA GLY A 134 -1.19 -19.75 10.39
C GLY A 134 -0.88 -21.07 11.13
N THR A 135 0.26 -21.10 11.78
CA THR A 135 0.73 -22.20 12.61
C THR A 135 0.97 -21.79 14.06
N LYS A 136 1.04 -20.48 14.32
CA LYS A 136 1.19 -19.88 15.64
C LYS A 136 -0.08 -19.12 16.05
N SER A 137 -0.29 -18.97 17.34
CA SER A 137 -1.39 -18.15 17.89
C SER A 137 -1.17 -16.66 17.65
N LEU A 138 -2.26 -15.88 17.54
CA LEU A 138 -2.15 -14.41 17.47
C LEU A 138 -1.45 -13.81 18.68
N ALA A 139 -1.54 -14.46 19.86
CA ALA A 139 -0.83 -14.03 21.06
C ALA A 139 0.70 -14.10 20.90
N GLU A 140 1.21 -15.17 20.27
CA GLU A 140 2.64 -15.31 19.94
C GLU A 140 3.05 -14.29 18.88
N LEU A 141 2.21 -14.11 17.83
CA LEU A 141 2.53 -13.24 16.69
C LEU A 141 2.50 -11.75 17.06
N PHE A 142 1.65 -11.34 18.00
CA PHE A 142 1.55 -9.95 18.42
C PHE A 142 2.53 -9.59 19.55
N ALA A 143 3.13 -10.59 20.22
CA ALA A 143 4.04 -10.36 21.36
C ALA A 143 5.19 -9.38 21.05
N PRO A 144 5.90 -9.46 19.89
CA PRO A 144 6.96 -8.48 19.58
C PRO A 144 6.44 -7.05 19.47
N ALA A 145 5.30 -6.84 18.80
CA ALA A 145 4.69 -5.52 18.68
C ALA A 145 4.24 -4.94 20.03
N ILE A 146 3.71 -5.80 20.90
CA ILE A 146 3.31 -5.43 22.26
C ILE A 146 4.54 -4.99 23.07
N SER A 147 5.64 -5.76 23.03
CA SER A 147 6.88 -5.43 23.72
C SER A 147 7.43 -4.07 23.29
N TYR A 148 7.58 -3.82 21.97
CA TYR A 148 8.05 -2.52 21.46
C TYR A 148 7.11 -1.36 21.82
N ALA A 149 5.80 -1.58 21.87
CA ALA A 149 4.84 -0.54 22.25
C ALA A 149 4.96 -0.13 23.72
N GLU A 150 5.32 -1.08 24.62
CA GLU A 150 5.50 -0.86 26.07
C GLU A 150 6.92 -0.42 26.43
N GLU A 151 7.94 -1.00 25.77
CA GLU A 151 9.35 -0.73 26.09
C GLU A 151 9.88 0.51 25.36
N ARG A 152 9.16 1.02 24.36
CA ARG A 152 9.55 2.09 23.42
C ARG A 152 10.50 1.62 22.33
N TYR A 153 10.46 2.31 21.17
CA TYR A 153 11.40 2.08 20.09
C TYR A 153 11.89 3.40 19.47
N PRO A 154 13.10 3.43 18.89
CA PRO A 154 13.62 4.62 18.22
C PRO A 154 12.96 4.81 16.85
N VAL A 155 12.40 6.01 16.61
CA VAL A 155 11.73 6.35 15.33
C VAL A 155 12.75 6.40 14.20
N PRO A 156 12.54 5.68 13.06
CA PRO A 156 13.43 5.71 11.92
C PRO A 156 13.45 7.05 11.18
N VAL A 157 14.48 7.29 10.36
CA VAL A 157 14.76 8.57 9.72
C VAL A 157 13.63 9.01 8.78
N ASN A 158 13.23 8.14 7.84
CA ASN A 158 12.21 8.47 6.85
C ASN A 158 10.80 8.50 7.47
N VAL A 159 10.54 7.67 8.47
CA VAL A 159 9.31 7.72 9.27
C VAL A 159 9.20 9.06 9.99
N ALA A 160 10.27 9.56 10.60
CA ALA A 160 10.29 10.86 11.28
C ALA A 160 10.03 12.03 10.30
N ARG A 161 10.63 12.00 9.10
CA ARG A 161 10.37 13.01 8.05
C ARG A 161 8.89 13.04 7.63
N GLN A 162 8.29 11.86 7.43
CA GLN A 162 6.87 11.78 7.11
C GLN A 162 6.00 12.26 8.26
N TRP A 163 6.36 11.89 9.49
CA TRP A 163 5.64 12.31 10.70
C TRP A 163 5.60 13.83 10.84
N GLU A 164 6.74 14.52 10.65
CA GLU A 164 6.80 15.97 10.67
C GLU A 164 5.93 16.62 9.58
N ARG A 165 6.05 16.15 8.33
CA ARG A 165 5.25 16.67 7.20
C ARG A 165 3.75 16.51 7.46
N ASP A 166 3.35 15.35 7.94
CA ASP A 166 1.95 14.98 8.02
C ASP A 166 1.26 15.50 9.29
N SER A 167 2.02 15.72 10.37
CA SER A 167 1.51 16.46 11.54
C SER A 167 1.12 17.89 11.19
N ARG A 168 1.86 18.56 10.29
CA ARG A 168 1.48 19.88 9.76
C ARG A 168 0.15 19.83 9.00
N ARG A 169 -0.07 18.77 8.19
CA ARG A 169 -1.33 18.56 7.46
C ARG A 169 -2.51 18.36 8.42
N ILE A 170 -2.33 17.55 9.46
CA ILE A 170 -3.38 17.32 10.48
C ILE A 170 -3.65 18.61 11.26
N ALA A 171 -2.62 19.35 11.67
CA ALA A 171 -2.78 20.63 12.36
C ALA A 171 -3.59 21.63 11.53
N LYS A 172 -3.35 21.68 10.21
CA LYS A 172 -4.16 22.52 9.30
C LYS A 172 -5.61 22.04 9.25
N ALA A 173 -5.86 20.74 9.12
CA ALA A 173 -7.21 20.17 9.10
C ALA A 173 -7.96 20.42 10.43
N MET A 174 -7.27 20.39 11.58
CA MET A 174 -7.85 20.75 12.88
C MET A 174 -8.30 22.22 12.94
N ALA A 175 -7.50 23.12 12.35
CA ALA A 175 -7.84 24.55 12.32
C ALA A 175 -9.03 24.87 11.40
N GLU A 176 -9.21 24.08 10.33
CA GLU A 176 -10.24 24.31 9.31
C GLU A 176 -11.57 23.60 9.61
N ASN A 177 -11.56 22.53 10.41
CA ASN A 177 -12.71 21.66 10.63
C ASN A 177 -12.91 21.32 12.11
N ALA A 178 -14.17 21.28 12.54
CA ALA A 178 -14.57 20.83 13.88
C ALA A 178 -14.50 19.28 14.02
N VAL A 179 -13.38 18.65 13.64
CA VAL A 179 -13.20 17.20 13.72
C VAL A 179 -12.44 16.85 15.01
N PRO A 180 -12.72 15.71 15.66
CA PRO A 180 -12.11 15.35 16.95
C PRO A 180 -10.65 14.89 16.78
N HIS A 181 -9.78 15.76 16.29
CA HIS A 181 -8.36 15.49 16.09
C HIS A 181 -7.55 15.51 17.39
N GLU A 182 -8.12 15.98 18.50
CA GLU A 182 -7.42 16.13 19.78
C GLU A 182 -6.81 14.83 20.29
N TYR A 183 -7.51 13.69 20.13
CA TYR A 183 -7.02 12.37 20.54
C TYR A 183 -5.91 11.86 19.63
N TRP A 184 -5.98 12.18 18.32
CA TRP A 184 -4.87 11.93 17.42
C TRP A 184 -3.64 12.71 17.86
N TRP A 185 -3.80 14.00 18.19
CA TRP A 185 -2.72 14.86 18.67
C TRP A 185 -2.06 14.30 19.93
N LYS A 186 -2.86 13.91 20.92
CA LYS A 186 -2.37 13.28 22.16
C LYS A 186 -1.63 11.95 21.93
N SER A 187 -2.00 11.19 20.90
CA SER A 187 -1.41 9.88 20.60
C SER A 187 -0.10 9.97 19.83
N PHE A 188 0.03 10.95 18.93
CA PHE A 188 1.11 10.99 17.95
C PHE A 188 2.00 12.24 18.02
N ILE A 189 1.70 13.19 18.88
CA ILE A 189 2.51 14.40 19.10
C ILE A 189 2.98 14.45 20.54
N LYS A 190 4.23 14.88 20.75
CA LYS A 190 4.80 15.02 22.09
C LYS A 190 4.07 16.09 22.91
N PRO A 191 4.15 16.04 24.25
CA PRO A 191 3.53 17.06 25.12
C PRO A 191 3.98 18.50 24.87
N ASP A 192 5.19 18.68 24.28
CA ASP A 192 5.71 19.98 23.88
C ASP A 192 5.14 20.52 22.55
N GLY A 193 4.22 19.77 21.92
CA GLY A 193 3.59 20.11 20.65
C GLY A 193 4.43 19.80 19.41
N THR A 194 5.58 19.14 19.57
CA THR A 194 6.46 18.78 18.43
C THR A 194 6.29 17.33 18.00
N PRO A 195 6.47 17.01 16.70
CA PRO A 195 6.49 15.63 16.22
C PRO A 195 7.72 14.87 16.71
N TYR A 196 7.67 13.54 16.66
CA TYR A 196 8.83 12.69 16.95
C TYR A 196 9.91 12.85 15.87
N ARG A 197 11.17 12.96 16.30
CA ARG A 197 12.36 13.06 15.44
C ARG A 197 13.04 11.69 15.30
N ALA A 198 13.90 11.56 14.31
CA ALA A 198 14.72 10.36 14.13
C ALA A 198 15.54 10.05 15.40
N GLY A 199 15.49 8.79 15.84
CA GLY A 199 16.15 8.30 17.04
C GLY A 199 15.44 8.62 18.35
N GLU A 200 14.39 9.44 18.39
CA GLU A 200 13.58 9.64 19.60
C GLU A 200 12.73 8.40 19.89
N LEU A 201 12.51 8.14 21.18
CA LEU A 201 11.79 6.96 21.65
C LEU A 201 10.28 7.21 21.64
N PHE A 202 9.55 6.47 20.81
CA PHE A 202 8.09 6.47 20.78
C PHE A 202 7.53 5.41 21.74
N HIS A 203 6.49 5.76 22.47
CA HIS A 203 5.83 4.92 23.47
C HIS A 203 4.32 4.91 23.20
N PHE A 204 3.73 3.71 23.08
CA PHE A 204 2.32 3.60 22.69
C PHE A 204 1.57 2.50 23.46
N PRO A 205 1.41 2.62 24.79
CA PRO A 205 0.82 1.58 25.64
C PRO A 205 -0.64 1.25 25.31
N ASP A 206 -1.44 2.23 24.85
CA ASP A 206 -2.81 2.00 24.41
C ASP A 206 -2.87 1.02 23.23
N TYR A 207 -1.87 1.08 22.32
CA TYR A 207 -1.70 0.15 21.22
C TYR A 207 -1.44 -1.27 21.72
N ALA A 208 -0.55 -1.43 22.68
CA ALA A 208 -0.25 -2.74 23.30
C ALA A 208 -1.49 -3.35 23.97
N ALA A 209 -2.25 -2.55 24.71
CA ALA A 209 -3.49 -3.01 25.36
C ALA A 209 -4.52 -3.49 24.33
N THR A 210 -4.65 -2.78 23.20
CA THR A 210 -5.54 -3.19 22.10
C THR A 210 -5.06 -4.46 21.44
N LEU A 211 -3.76 -4.63 21.15
CA LEU A 211 -3.24 -5.88 20.59
C LEU A 211 -3.48 -7.09 21.50
N ARG A 212 -3.39 -6.93 22.84
CA ARG A 212 -3.75 -8.01 23.78
C ARG A 212 -5.23 -8.39 23.67
N SER A 213 -6.11 -7.39 23.57
CA SER A 213 -7.54 -7.64 23.39
C SER A 213 -7.83 -8.36 22.06
N LEU A 214 -7.15 -7.97 20.99
CA LEU A 214 -7.27 -8.62 19.68
C LEU A 214 -6.77 -10.07 19.73
N ALA A 215 -5.60 -10.30 20.33
CA ALA A 215 -5.02 -11.64 20.48
C ALA A 215 -5.90 -12.58 21.32
N ALA A 216 -6.52 -12.08 22.38
CA ALA A 216 -7.38 -12.86 23.27
C ALA A 216 -8.72 -13.25 22.66
N THR A 217 -9.12 -12.62 21.54
CA THR A 217 -10.45 -12.79 20.93
C THR A 217 -10.38 -13.09 19.43
N ASP A 218 -9.23 -13.50 18.90
CA ASP A 218 -9.00 -13.68 17.47
C ASP A 218 -9.52 -12.49 16.64
N CYS A 219 -9.26 -11.27 17.12
CA CYS A 219 -9.72 -9.98 16.61
C CYS A 219 -11.24 -9.73 16.68
N GLU A 220 -12.04 -10.63 17.24
CA GLU A 220 -13.50 -10.48 17.33
C GLU A 220 -13.93 -9.29 18.18
N SER A 221 -13.15 -8.88 19.21
CA SER A 221 -13.45 -7.70 20.02
C SER A 221 -13.53 -6.41 19.19
N TYR A 222 -12.87 -6.37 18.02
CA TYR A 222 -12.89 -5.23 17.10
C TYR A 222 -14.21 -5.10 16.32
N TYR A 223 -14.87 -6.22 16.06
CA TYR A 223 -16.06 -6.27 15.19
C TYR A 223 -17.35 -6.62 15.94
N ARG A 224 -17.27 -7.38 17.03
CA ARG A 224 -18.42 -7.92 17.76
C ARG A 224 -18.28 -7.84 19.29
N GLY A 225 -17.39 -6.95 19.79
CA GLY A 225 -17.12 -6.82 21.22
C GLY A 225 -16.74 -5.41 21.65
N ALA A 226 -16.03 -5.31 22.76
CA ALA A 226 -15.78 -4.06 23.47
C ALA A 226 -15.04 -2.97 22.66
N LEU A 227 -14.14 -3.35 21.75
CA LEU A 227 -13.47 -2.37 20.89
C LEU A 227 -14.45 -1.74 19.89
N MET A 228 -15.32 -2.55 19.27
CA MET A 228 -16.39 -2.08 18.40
C MET A 228 -17.31 -1.09 19.14
N GLU A 229 -17.75 -1.44 20.34
CA GLU A 229 -18.60 -0.57 21.17
C GLU A 229 -17.95 0.79 21.45
N ARG A 230 -16.64 0.79 21.79
CA ARG A 230 -15.88 2.04 21.99
C ARG A 230 -15.77 2.89 20.73
N ILE A 231 -15.49 2.27 19.56
CA ILE A 231 -15.40 2.97 18.27
C ILE A 231 -16.75 3.60 17.93
N VAL A 232 -17.84 2.84 18.04
CA VAL A 232 -19.20 3.32 17.71
C VAL A 232 -19.65 4.41 18.69
N ALA A 233 -19.42 4.24 19.99
CA ALA A 233 -19.75 5.27 20.99
C ALA A 233 -19.00 6.58 20.73
N PHE A 234 -17.71 6.51 20.42
CA PHE A 234 -16.89 7.68 20.07
C PHE A 234 -17.38 8.33 18.75
N SER A 235 -17.68 7.52 17.74
CA SER A 235 -18.26 8.00 16.48
C SER A 235 -19.55 8.79 16.73
N ARG A 236 -20.50 8.25 17.49
CA ARG A 236 -21.77 8.92 17.84
C ARG A 236 -21.55 10.21 18.61
N ALA A 237 -20.67 10.20 19.59
CA ALA A 237 -20.39 11.35 20.44
C ALA A 237 -19.74 12.52 19.69
N THR A 238 -19.10 12.26 18.56
CA THR A 238 -18.32 13.26 17.81
C THR A 238 -18.81 13.47 16.37
N GLY A 239 -20.05 13.07 16.07
CA GLY A 239 -20.70 13.34 14.78
C GLY A 239 -20.29 12.38 13.65
N GLY A 240 -19.80 11.18 14.00
CA GLY A 240 -19.51 10.11 13.05
C GLY A 240 -20.75 9.32 12.63
N TYR A 241 -20.55 8.39 11.71
CA TYR A 241 -21.63 7.67 11.02
C TYR A 241 -21.68 6.18 11.32
N PHE A 242 -20.76 5.65 12.12
CA PHE A 242 -20.71 4.22 12.46
C PHE A 242 -21.85 3.81 13.38
N CYS A 243 -22.40 2.63 13.09
CA CYS A 243 -23.26 1.86 13.98
C CYS A 243 -22.69 0.45 14.19
N GLU A 244 -23.24 -0.28 15.16
CA GLU A 244 -22.75 -1.62 15.50
C GLU A 244 -22.87 -2.61 14.34
N ASP A 245 -23.92 -2.49 13.52
CA ASP A 245 -24.18 -3.40 12.40
C ASP A 245 -23.18 -3.23 11.26
N ASP A 246 -22.59 -2.03 11.10
CA ASP A 246 -21.51 -1.79 10.13
C ASP A 246 -20.32 -2.71 10.41
N PHE A 247 -20.02 -2.95 11.68
CA PHE A 247 -18.91 -3.81 12.13
C PHE A 247 -19.33 -5.27 12.19
N ARG A 248 -20.51 -5.60 12.79
CA ARG A 248 -20.98 -6.98 12.96
C ARG A 248 -21.14 -7.72 11.66
N ASN A 249 -21.55 -7.03 10.60
CA ASN A 249 -21.76 -7.59 9.27
C ASN A 249 -20.50 -7.59 8.40
N TYR A 250 -19.40 -7.01 8.87
CA TYR A 250 -18.16 -6.99 8.12
C TYR A 250 -17.40 -8.30 8.21
N HIS A 251 -16.95 -8.80 7.05
CA HIS A 251 -16.07 -9.96 6.90
C HIS A 251 -15.07 -9.70 5.75
N PRO A 252 -13.81 -10.14 5.88
CA PRO A 252 -12.89 -10.19 4.75
C PRO A 252 -13.31 -11.28 3.76
N GLU A 253 -12.90 -11.15 2.51
CA GLU A 253 -13.31 -12.07 1.43
C GLU A 253 -12.08 -12.69 0.78
N TRP A 254 -12.10 -14.04 0.62
CA TRP A 254 -11.18 -14.73 -0.26
C TRP A 254 -11.61 -14.54 -1.71
N VAL A 255 -10.67 -14.13 -2.55
CA VAL A 255 -10.91 -13.81 -3.97
C VAL A 255 -9.89 -14.52 -4.85
N GLU A 256 -10.27 -14.82 -6.09
CA GLU A 256 -9.31 -15.33 -7.07
C GLU A 256 -8.48 -14.17 -7.63
N PRO A 257 -7.16 -14.27 -7.65
CA PRO A 257 -6.30 -13.29 -8.29
C PRO A 257 -6.63 -13.13 -9.77
N ILE A 258 -6.50 -11.91 -10.28
CA ILE A 258 -6.57 -11.62 -11.72
C ILE A 258 -5.16 -11.59 -12.29
N THR A 259 -5.02 -11.94 -13.58
CA THR A 259 -3.70 -12.17 -14.18
C THR A 259 -3.55 -11.54 -15.55
N GLN A 260 -2.29 -11.26 -15.93
CA GLN A 260 -1.87 -10.84 -17.26
C GLN A 260 -0.50 -11.43 -17.58
N ASP A 261 -0.36 -12.03 -18.74
CA ASP A 261 0.94 -12.50 -19.18
C ASP A 261 1.80 -11.34 -19.70
N TYR A 262 3.06 -11.32 -19.29
CA TYR A 262 4.06 -10.35 -19.71
C TYR A 262 5.43 -11.00 -19.84
N ARG A 263 6.03 -10.96 -21.04
CA ARG A 263 7.37 -11.50 -21.36
C ARG A 263 7.59 -12.96 -20.91
N GLY A 264 6.55 -13.80 -21.00
CA GLY A 264 6.63 -15.22 -20.62
C GLY A 264 6.46 -15.50 -19.11
N TYR A 265 6.03 -14.50 -18.36
CA TYR A 265 5.63 -14.61 -16.96
C TYR A 265 4.15 -14.25 -16.80
N THR A 266 3.53 -14.79 -15.76
CA THR A 266 2.17 -14.42 -15.36
C THR A 266 2.21 -13.49 -14.16
N VAL A 267 1.79 -12.25 -14.34
CA VAL A 267 1.67 -11.24 -13.28
C VAL A 267 0.29 -11.36 -12.65
N CYS A 268 0.26 -11.49 -11.33
CA CYS A 268 -0.97 -11.69 -10.55
C CYS A 268 -1.22 -10.48 -9.65
N GLU A 269 -2.47 -10.02 -9.62
CA GLU A 269 -2.94 -8.90 -8.79
C GLU A 269 -4.26 -9.23 -8.10
N ILE A 270 -4.57 -8.48 -7.04
CA ILE A 270 -5.88 -8.54 -6.39
C ILE A 270 -6.95 -7.96 -7.35
N PRO A 271 -8.14 -8.60 -7.48
CA PRO A 271 -9.20 -8.06 -8.33
C PRO A 271 -9.76 -6.73 -7.79
N PRO A 272 -10.59 -6.01 -8.58
CA PRO A 272 -11.40 -4.89 -8.07
C PRO A 272 -12.15 -5.26 -6.75
N ASN A 273 -12.32 -4.35 -5.87
CA ASN A 273 -12.21 -2.89 -5.87
C ASN A 273 -10.76 -2.33 -5.85
N GLY A 274 -9.73 -3.18 -5.75
CA GLY A 274 -8.32 -2.80 -5.88
C GLY A 274 -7.95 -2.37 -7.30
N HIS A 275 -7.01 -1.45 -7.42
CA HIS A 275 -6.54 -0.98 -8.73
C HIS A 275 -5.35 -1.79 -9.31
N GLY A 276 -5.11 -3.02 -8.86
CA GLY A 276 -4.09 -3.92 -9.43
C GLY A 276 -4.26 -4.15 -10.92
N ILE A 277 -5.49 -4.16 -11.39
CA ILE A 277 -5.80 -4.25 -12.81
C ILE A 277 -5.12 -3.14 -13.64
N THR A 278 -4.77 -1.98 -13.06
CA THR A 278 -4.01 -0.92 -13.75
C THR A 278 -2.62 -1.41 -14.16
N VAL A 279 -1.94 -2.17 -13.30
CA VAL A 279 -0.64 -2.82 -13.62
C VAL A 279 -0.82 -3.77 -14.78
N LEU A 280 -1.82 -4.65 -14.69
CA LEU A 280 -2.09 -5.68 -15.70
C LEU A 280 -2.41 -5.07 -17.06
N MET A 281 -3.22 -4.00 -17.10
CA MET A 281 -3.53 -3.27 -18.32
C MET A 281 -2.29 -2.58 -18.88
N ALA A 282 -1.48 -1.89 -18.07
CA ALA A 282 -0.26 -1.22 -18.53
C ALA A 282 0.73 -2.23 -19.12
N LEU A 283 0.94 -3.37 -18.46
CA LEU A 283 1.80 -4.45 -18.96
C LEU A 283 1.22 -5.08 -20.24
N GLY A 284 -0.08 -5.29 -20.32
CA GLY A 284 -0.74 -5.81 -21.52
C GLY A 284 -0.63 -4.85 -22.72
N ILE A 285 -0.66 -3.53 -22.49
CA ILE A 285 -0.36 -2.51 -23.49
C ILE A 285 1.11 -2.62 -23.92
N LEU A 286 2.06 -2.66 -22.96
CA LEU A 286 3.50 -2.75 -23.22
C LEU A 286 3.92 -4.07 -23.86
N ASN A 287 3.19 -5.17 -23.64
CA ASN A 287 3.55 -6.51 -24.12
C ASN A 287 3.66 -6.59 -25.68
N GLY A 288 2.95 -5.73 -26.38
CA GLY A 288 3.06 -5.62 -27.84
C GLY A 288 4.04 -4.55 -28.33
N MET A 289 4.83 -3.95 -27.45
CA MET A 289 5.81 -2.92 -27.77
C MET A 289 7.24 -3.47 -27.60
N THR A 290 8.14 -3.06 -28.48
CA THR A 290 9.58 -3.26 -28.29
C THR A 290 10.11 -2.17 -27.38
N MET A 291 10.73 -2.53 -26.26
CA MET A 291 11.40 -1.58 -25.39
C MET A 291 12.75 -1.17 -26.00
N PRO A 292 13.23 0.08 -25.76
CA PRO A 292 14.55 0.50 -26.24
C PRO A 292 15.66 -0.31 -25.56
N GLU A 293 16.80 -0.45 -26.24
CA GLU A 293 17.97 -1.18 -25.70
C GLU A 293 18.48 -0.57 -24.39
N LYS A 294 18.47 0.77 -24.33
CA LYS A 294 18.87 1.51 -23.12
C LYS A 294 17.66 1.87 -22.27
N ARG A 295 17.67 1.40 -21.03
CA ARG A 295 16.64 1.77 -20.06
C ARG A 295 16.66 3.28 -19.76
N GLU A 296 17.83 3.88 -19.57
CA GLU A 296 18.01 5.32 -19.36
C GLU A 296 17.88 6.08 -20.68
N SER A 297 16.65 6.17 -21.19
CA SER A 297 16.28 6.90 -22.42
C SER A 297 14.89 7.53 -22.28
N ALA A 298 14.66 8.65 -22.93
CA ALA A 298 13.34 9.29 -22.97
C ALA A 298 12.28 8.37 -23.60
N GLU A 299 12.65 7.55 -24.58
CA GLU A 299 11.77 6.58 -25.22
C GLU A 299 11.25 5.54 -24.20
N HIS A 300 12.12 5.02 -23.31
CA HIS A 300 11.70 4.11 -22.24
C HIS A 300 10.64 4.74 -21.34
N TYR A 301 10.96 5.90 -20.77
CA TYR A 301 10.06 6.59 -19.84
C TYR A 301 8.75 6.99 -20.53
N HIS A 302 8.81 7.45 -21.77
CA HIS A 302 7.63 7.79 -22.56
C HIS A 302 6.70 6.59 -22.73
N LYS A 303 7.20 5.46 -23.24
CA LYS A 303 6.39 4.25 -23.48
C LYS A 303 5.73 3.74 -22.20
N VAL A 304 6.50 3.66 -21.11
CA VAL A 304 5.98 3.21 -19.82
C VAL A 304 4.91 4.16 -19.30
N MET A 305 5.15 5.48 -19.33
CA MET A 305 4.18 6.45 -18.84
C MET A 305 2.92 6.53 -19.71
N GLU A 306 3.02 6.45 -21.01
CA GLU A 306 1.85 6.45 -21.89
C GLU A 306 0.95 5.22 -21.67
N ALA A 307 1.56 4.03 -21.50
CA ALA A 307 0.80 2.83 -21.14
C ALA A 307 0.10 2.97 -19.78
N ILE A 308 0.79 3.50 -18.79
CA ILE A 308 0.25 3.76 -17.44
C ILE A 308 -0.89 4.79 -17.51
N LYS A 309 -0.74 5.89 -18.23
CA LYS A 309 -1.78 6.91 -18.42
C LYS A 309 -3.07 6.33 -18.98
N LEU A 310 -2.96 5.50 -20.02
CA LEU A 310 -4.11 4.85 -20.65
C LEU A 310 -4.78 3.86 -19.69
N ALA A 311 -4.01 3.04 -18.98
CA ALA A 311 -4.53 2.12 -17.99
C ALA A 311 -5.25 2.85 -16.85
N PHE A 312 -4.70 3.96 -16.35
CA PHE A 312 -5.37 4.77 -15.33
C PHE A 312 -6.64 5.46 -15.83
N ALA A 313 -6.67 5.94 -17.08
CA ALA A 313 -7.86 6.55 -17.65
C ALA A 313 -9.05 5.59 -17.57
N ASP A 314 -8.82 4.33 -17.91
CA ASP A 314 -9.85 3.30 -17.89
C ASP A 314 -10.20 2.88 -16.45
N THR A 315 -9.20 2.56 -15.63
CA THR A 315 -9.46 2.00 -14.30
C THR A 315 -10.11 3.00 -13.35
N ARG A 316 -9.84 4.28 -13.47
CA ARG A 316 -10.54 5.33 -12.72
C ARG A 316 -12.00 5.50 -13.12
N THR A 317 -12.32 5.16 -14.36
CA THR A 317 -13.69 5.23 -14.87
C THR A 317 -14.50 3.99 -14.51
N TYR A 318 -13.89 2.79 -14.61
CA TYR A 318 -14.62 1.53 -14.59
C TYR A 318 -14.41 0.69 -13.32
N VAL A 319 -13.35 0.94 -12.52
CA VAL A 319 -13.09 0.15 -11.31
C VAL A 319 -13.83 0.71 -10.11
N ALA A 320 -14.56 -0.17 -9.44
CA ALA A 320 -15.33 0.10 -8.24
C ALA A 320 -15.49 -1.19 -7.42
N ASP A 321 -16.36 -1.21 -6.44
CA ASP A 321 -16.87 -2.44 -5.83
C ASP A 321 -17.45 -3.34 -6.93
N PRO A 322 -17.00 -4.60 -7.06
CA PRO A 322 -17.42 -5.49 -8.16
C PRO A 322 -18.94 -5.65 -8.31
N ARG A 323 -19.69 -5.50 -7.21
CA ARG A 323 -21.15 -5.57 -7.20
C ARG A 323 -21.82 -4.43 -7.98
N TYR A 324 -21.08 -3.35 -8.26
CA TYR A 324 -21.58 -2.13 -8.91
C TYR A 324 -20.88 -1.83 -10.24
N MET A 325 -19.85 -2.58 -10.60
CA MET A 325 -19.15 -2.41 -11.88
C MET A 325 -20.03 -2.85 -13.05
N LYS A 326 -20.17 -1.99 -14.05
CA LYS A 326 -20.83 -2.29 -15.33
C LYS A 326 -19.89 -2.98 -16.31
N THR A 327 -18.61 -2.62 -16.29
CA THR A 327 -17.56 -3.19 -17.13
C THR A 327 -16.87 -4.34 -16.41
N LYS A 328 -16.74 -5.49 -17.09
CA LYS A 328 -16.09 -6.68 -16.50
C LYS A 328 -14.57 -6.56 -16.57
N VAL A 329 -13.89 -7.19 -15.61
CA VAL A 329 -12.41 -7.31 -15.62
C VAL A 329 -11.90 -7.93 -16.92
N SER A 330 -12.58 -8.97 -17.44
CA SER A 330 -12.23 -9.64 -18.69
C SER A 330 -12.33 -8.74 -19.93
N GLU A 331 -13.16 -7.70 -19.91
CA GLU A 331 -13.28 -6.74 -21.00
C GLU A 331 -12.11 -5.73 -20.97
N LEU A 332 -11.69 -5.32 -19.77
CA LEU A 332 -10.54 -4.42 -19.58
C LEU A 332 -9.20 -5.11 -19.88
N LEU A 333 -9.11 -6.42 -19.67
CA LEU A 333 -7.91 -7.23 -19.95
C LEU A 333 -7.98 -7.96 -21.31
N ASP A 334 -9.01 -7.68 -22.12
CA ASP A 334 -9.15 -8.27 -23.44
C ASP A 334 -7.97 -7.88 -24.36
N PRO A 335 -7.29 -8.83 -25.01
CA PRO A 335 -6.12 -8.54 -25.83
C PRO A 335 -6.38 -7.56 -26.97
N ALA A 336 -7.57 -7.60 -27.60
CA ALA A 336 -7.93 -6.67 -28.66
C ALA A 336 -8.16 -5.27 -28.13
N TYR A 337 -8.78 -5.15 -26.94
CA TYR A 337 -8.92 -3.88 -26.24
C TYR A 337 -7.55 -3.27 -25.90
N LEU A 338 -6.65 -4.03 -25.28
CA LEU A 338 -5.31 -3.58 -24.93
C LEU A 338 -4.48 -3.21 -26.17
N ALA A 339 -4.66 -3.91 -27.30
CA ALA A 339 -4.05 -3.56 -28.59
C ALA A 339 -4.60 -2.23 -29.14
N ALA A 340 -5.90 -1.98 -29.03
CA ALA A 340 -6.51 -0.70 -29.41
C ALA A 340 -5.99 0.45 -28.54
N ARG A 341 -5.80 0.24 -27.22
CA ARG A 341 -5.20 1.24 -26.32
C ARG A 341 -3.75 1.52 -26.71
N ARG A 342 -2.95 0.48 -27.01
CA ARG A 342 -1.56 0.61 -27.48
C ARG A 342 -1.46 1.44 -28.76
N ALA A 343 -2.39 1.28 -29.69
CA ALA A 343 -2.41 2.03 -30.95
C ALA A 343 -2.56 3.55 -30.78
N LEU A 344 -2.96 4.02 -29.59
CA LEU A 344 -3.02 5.46 -29.27
C LEU A 344 -1.64 6.04 -28.88
N ILE A 345 -0.67 5.20 -28.52
CA ILE A 345 0.67 5.65 -28.13
C ILE A 345 1.45 6.00 -29.40
N THR A 346 1.91 7.24 -29.47
CA THR A 346 2.73 7.79 -30.56
C THR A 346 4.08 8.27 -30.00
N ASP A 347 4.81 9.08 -30.72
CA ASP A 347 6.00 9.79 -30.26
C ASP A 347 5.67 11.09 -29.48
N ARG A 348 4.40 11.35 -29.21
CA ARG A 348 3.91 12.54 -28.51
C ARG A 348 3.11 12.17 -27.27
N ALA A 349 3.28 13.00 -26.24
CA ALA A 349 2.57 12.87 -24.97
C ALA A 349 1.06 12.96 -25.15
N LEU A 350 0.35 11.93 -24.73
CA LEU A 350 -1.11 11.91 -24.65
C LEU A 350 -1.60 12.75 -23.46
N GLU A 351 -2.79 13.31 -23.61
CA GLU A 351 -3.55 13.89 -22.50
C GLU A 351 -4.77 12.99 -22.23
N PRO A 352 -4.60 11.96 -21.39
CA PRO A 352 -5.69 11.05 -21.09
C PRO A 352 -6.75 11.79 -20.27
N ARG A 353 -8.01 11.60 -20.59
CA ARG A 353 -9.11 12.13 -19.78
C ARG A 353 -9.27 11.25 -18.54
N ALA A 354 -8.69 11.64 -17.43
CA ALA A 354 -8.97 11.08 -16.10
C ALA A 354 -8.37 11.94 -14.98
N GLY A 355 -8.90 11.80 -13.80
CA GLY A 355 -8.72 12.66 -12.64
C GLY A 355 -7.35 12.73 -11.99
N ASP A 356 -7.25 13.58 -10.99
CA ASP A 356 -6.06 14.04 -10.28
C ASP A 356 -5.49 12.98 -9.30
N PRO A 357 -4.22 12.53 -9.40
CA PRO A 357 -3.58 11.64 -8.43
C PRO A 357 -2.99 12.42 -7.25
N HIS A 358 -3.43 12.12 -6.02
CA HIS A 358 -2.83 12.63 -4.80
C HIS A 358 -2.05 11.55 -4.06
N CYS A 359 -0.87 11.90 -3.50
CA CYS A 359 -0.01 11.00 -2.72
C CYS A 359 -0.66 10.60 -1.38
N GLY A 360 -0.51 9.32 -1.00
CA GLY A 360 -1.00 8.76 0.27
C GLY A 360 0.04 7.86 0.95
N GLY A 361 -0.17 7.59 2.26
CA GLY A 361 0.66 6.68 3.06
C GLY A 361 0.17 5.23 2.98
N THR A 362 1.11 4.28 2.94
CA THR A 362 0.86 2.84 2.86
C THR A 362 2.09 2.11 3.38
N ILE A 363 1.95 0.88 3.89
CA ILE A 363 3.08 -0.03 4.08
C ILE A 363 2.92 -1.26 3.20
N TYR A 364 4.04 -1.75 2.66
CA TYR A 364 4.14 -3.02 1.95
C TYR A 364 5.15 -3.92 2.66
N LEU A 365 4.85 -5.22 2.74
CA LEU A 365 5.75 -6.24 3.24
C LEU A 365 5.62 -7.52 2.43
N CYS A 366 6.69 -8.30 2.39
CA CYS A 366 6.68 -9.63 1.80
C CYS A 366 7.55 -10.60 2.61
N THR A 367 7.16 -11.87 2.57
CA THR A 367 7.81 -12.97 3.30
C THR A 367 7.90 -14.23 2.44
N ALA A 368 8.91 -15.06 2.71
CA ALA A 368 9.06 -16.39 2.13
C ALA A 368 9.69 -17.32 3.17
N ASP A 369 9.21 -18.57 3.29
CA ASP A 369 9.71 -19.56 4.23
C ASP A 369 10.42 -20.75 3.53
N ARG A 370 11.02 -21.65 4.32
CA ARG A 370 11.76 -22.80 3.80
C ARG A 370 10.92 -23.83 3.07
N GLU A 371 9.62 -23.88 3.37
CA GLU A 371 8.65 -24.76 2.70
C GLU A 371 8.24 -24.22 1.33
N GLY A 372 8.62 -22.97 0.99
CA GLY A 372 8.30 -22.31 -0.26
C GLY A 372 6.98 -21.53 -0.24
N ASN A 373 6.36 -21.37 0.94
CA ASN A 373 5.21 -20.48 1.06
C ASN A 373 5.66 -19.03 1.00
N MET A 374 4.87 -18.17 0.35
CA MET A 374 5.21 -16.77 0.15
C MET A 374 4.00 -15.88 0.34
N VAL A 375 4.21 -14.68 0.90
CA VAL A 375 3.15 -13.69 1.10
C VAL A 375 3.57 -12.35 0.53
N SER A 376 2.69 -11.76 -0.27
CA SER A 376 2.68 -10.37 -0.68
C SER A 376 1.55 -9.69 0.10
N PHE A 377 1.88 -8.75 0.99
CA PHE A 377 0.90 -8.15 1.90
C PHE A 377 1.03 -6.62 1.91
N ILE A 378 -0.11 -5.95 1.92
CA ILE A 378 -0.18 -4.50 1.94
C ILE A 378 -1.29 -4.01 2.86
N GLN A 379 -1.01 -2.97 3.67
CA GLN A 379 -2.04 -2.31 4.47
C GLN A 379 -1.86 -0.79 4.51
N SER A 380 -2.96 -0.07 4.73
CA SER A 380 -2.95 1.38 4.56
C SER A 380 -4.13 2.07 5.25
N ASN A 381 -3.84 3.25 5.78
CA ASN A 381 -4.83 4.26 6.15
C ASN A 381 -5.30 5.12 4.94
N TYR A 382 -4.76 4.93 3.74
CA TYR A 382 -4.86 5.72 2.51
C TYR A 382 -3.96 6.94 2.53
N THR A 383 -4.39 8.08 3.07
CA THR A 383 -3.45 9.19 3.29
C THR A 383 -2.71 8.99 4.61
N THR A 384 -1.56 9.61 4.75
CA THR A 384 -0.78 9.51 5.98
C THR A 384 -1.59 9.91 7.21
N PHE A 385 -1.53 9.09 8.25
CA PHE A 385 -2.39 9.16 9.45
C PHE A 385 -3.91 9.13 9.17
N GLY A 386 -4.34 8.74 7.96
CA GLY A 386 -5.74 8.54 7.61
C GLY A 386 -6.61 9.79 7.79
N ALA A 387 -7.75 9.62 8.43
CA ALA A 387 -8.76 10.64 8.67
C ALA A 387 -8.34 11.72 9.68
N GLY A 388 -7.22 11.53 10.39
CA GLY A 388 -6.83 12.37 11.52
C GLY A 388 -7.68 12.11 12.77
N ILE A 389 -8.35 10.97 12.83
CA ILE A 389 -9.17 10.56 13.97
C ILE A 389 -8.49 9.38 14.68
N ALA A 390 -8.26 9.51 15.98
CA ALA A 390 -7.84 8.42 16.85
C ALA A 390 -8.90 8.16 17.93
N VAL A 391 -9.23 6.88 18.15
CA VAL A 391 -10.21 6.48 19.17
C VAL A 391 -9.55 6.54 20.54
N PRO A 392 -10.10 7.27 21.51
CA PRO A 392 -9.47 7.51 22.80
C PRO A 392 -9.06 6.23 23.56
N GLY A 393 -7.81 6.17 24.03
CA GLY A 393 -7.29 5.07 24.87
C GLY A 393 -7.27 3.70 24.18
N THR A 394 -7.17 3.67 22.83
CA THR A 394 -7.11 2.41 22.07
C THR A 394 -5.91 2.30 21.14
N GLY A 395 -5.25 3.41 20.83
CA GLY A 395 -4.21 3.42 19.80
C GLY A 395 -4.75 3.19 18.37
N ILE A 396 -6.08 3.19 18.17
CA ILE A 396 -6.72 3.01 16.86
C ILE A 396 -6.77 4.35 16.13
N SER A 397 -5.99 4.53 15.05
CA SER A 397 -6.14 5.61 14.08
C SER A 397 -6.97 5.13 12.89
N LEU A 398 -7.96 5.92 12.46
CA LEU A 398 -8.91 5.52 11.43
C LEU A 398 -8.46 5.95 10.04
N GLN A 399 -8.59 5.05 9.09
CA GLN A 399 -8.33 5.26 7.66
C GLN A 399 -9.35 6.23 7.04
N ASN A 400 -8.99 6.85 5.90
CA ASN A 400 -9.84 7.77 5.16
C ASN A 400 -10.09 7.31 3.70
N ARG A 401 -10.21 6.01 3.48
CA ARG A 401 -10.36 5.39 2.16
C ARG A 401 -11.62 5.84 1.41
N GLY A 402 -12.66 6.22 2.12
CA GLY A 402 -13.88 6.77 1.56
C GLY A 402 -13.67 8.06 0.74
N ALA A 403 -12.53 8.75 0.90
CA ALA A 403 -12.15 9.88 0.06
C ALA A 403 -11.99 9.52 -1.44
N ASN A 404 -11.89 8.22 -1.76
CA ASN A 404 -11.85 7.74 -3.15
C ASN A 404 -13.23 7.55 -3.79
N PHE A 405 -14.32 7.63 -3.04
CA PHE A 405 -15.64 7.59 -3.65
C PHE A 405 -15.92 8.82 -4.52
N SER A 406 -16.66 8.61 -5.60
CA SER A 406 -17.28 9.68 -6.37
C SER A 406 -18.58 10.13 -5.70
N LEU A 407 -18.92 11.40 -5.84
CA LEU A 407 -20.27 11.91 -5.52
C LEU A 407 -21.17 12.00 -6.76
N ASP A 408 -20.64 11.70 -7.96
CA ASP A 408 -21.40 11.64 -9.20
C ASP A 408 -22.24 10.35 -9.23
N PRO A 409 -23.58 10.42 -9.33
CA PRO A 409 -24.45 9.25 -9.39
C PRO A 409 -24.26 8.40 -10.65
N ALA A 410 -23.64 8.94 -11.72
CA ALA A 410 -23.33 8.19 -12.94
C ALA A 410 -22.10 7.26 -12.76
N SER A 411 -21.25 7.54 -11.79
CA SER A 411 -20.04 6.78 -11.52
C SER A 411 -20.35 5.42 -10.87
N ASP A 412 -19.74 4.36 -11.37
CA ASP A 412 -19.77 3.02 -10.74
C ASP A 412 -19.16 3.05 -9.32
N ASN A 413 -18.26 4.01 -9.04
CA ASN A 413 -17.67 4.25 -7.72
C ASN A 413 -18.42 5.33 -6.90
N CYS A 414 -19.68 5.63 -7.20
CA CYS A 414 -20.51 6.56 -6.41
C CYS A 414 -20.71 6.03 -4.98
N LEU A 415 -20.59 6.92 -3.98
CA LEU A 415 -20.75 6.58 -2.56
C LEU A 415 -22.14 6.02 -2.27
N ALA A 416 -22.18 4.86 -1.63
CA ALA A 416 -23.37 4.24 -1.05
C ALA A 416 -23.01 3.47 0.23
N GLY A 417 -23.95 3.38 1.17
CA GLY A 417 -23.77 2.57 2.38
C GLY A 417 -23.48 1.11 2.07
N GLY A 418 -22.59 0.48 2.82
CA GLY A 418 -22.19 -0.90 2.64
C GLY A 418 -21.35 -1.20 1.39
N LYS A 419 -20.90 -0.18 0.67
CA LYS A 419 -20.10 -0.29 -0.54
C LYS A 419 -18.61 -0.13 -0.26
N ARG A 420 -17.76 -0.88 -1.00
CA ARG A 420 -16.31 -0.68 -1.05
C ARG A 420 -15.94 0.43 -2.03
N SER A 421 -14.96 1.27 -1.68
CA SER A 421 -14.46 2.31 -2.59
C SER A 421 -13.40 1.75 -3.53
N TYR A 422 -13.13 2.45 -4.63
CA TYR A 422 -11.89 2.32 -5.40
C TYR A 422 -10.69 2.32 -4.46
N HIS A 423 -9.85 1.28 -4.53
CA HIS A 423 -8.83 1.02 -3.51
C HIS A 423 -7.43 1.04 -4.11
N THR A 424 -6.52 1.81 -3.50
CA THR A 424 -5.19 2.08 -4.04
C THR A 424 -4.07 1.21 -3.46
N ILE A 425 -4.36 0.19 -2.65
CA ILE A 425 -3.33 -0.76 -2.22
C ILE A 425 -3.43 -2.04 -3.03
N ILE A 426 -2.28 -2.53 -3.49
CA ILE A 426 -2.17 -3.70 -4.37
C ILE A 426 -0.94 -4.53 -4.01
N PRO A 427 -1.10 -5.77 -3.55
CA PRO A 427 -0.01 -6.74 -3.46
C PRO A 427 0.17 -7.40 -4.82
N GLY A 428 1.41 -7.47 -5.34
CA GLY A 428 1.72 -8.13 -6.60
C GLY A 428 2.39 -9.50 -6.39
N PHE A 429 2.23 -10.43 -7.33
CA PHE A 429 2.88 -11.72 -7.32
C PHE A 429 3.25 -12.17 -8.74
N LEU A 430 4.41 -12.81 -8.91
CA LEU A 430 4.92 -13.28 -10.18
C LEU A 430 4.96 -14.80 -10.23
N LEU A 431 4.43 -15.38 -11.30
CA LEU A 431 4.52 -16.79 -11.61
C LEU A 431 5.26 -17.02 -12.95
N LYS A 432 5.85 -18.18 -13.12
CA LYS A 432 6.38 -18.68 -14.39
C LYS A 432 5.98 -20.13 -14.55
N ASP A 433 5.34 -20.47 -15.66
CA ASP A 433 4.88 -21.83 -15.96
C ASP A 433 4.06 -22.47 -14.82
N GLY A 434 3.25 -21.65 -14.14
CA GLY A 434 2.42 -22.06 -12.99
C GLY A 434 3.17 -22.22 -11.66
N ALA A 435 4.47 -22.00 -11.63
CA ALA A 435 5.30 -22.03 -10.41
C ALA A 435 5.52 -20.63 -9.85
N ALA A 436 5.65 -20.51 -8.52
CA ALA A 436 5.94 -19.26 -7.87
C ALA A 436 7.35 -18.76 -8.17
N VAL A 437 7.44 -17.54 -8.72
CA VAL A 437 8.67 -16.75 -8.75
C VAL A 437 8.75 -15.91 -7.47
N GLY A 438 7.67 -15.20 -7.13
CA GLY A 438 7.60 -14.57 -5.82
C GLY A 438 6.81 -13.27 -5.70
N PRO A 439 6.72 -12.74 -4.47
CA PRO A 439 6.01 -11.50 -4.16
C PRO A 439 6.83 -10.27 -4.51
N PHE A 440 6.14 -9.24 -5.00
CA PHE A 440 6.66 -7.89 -5.20
C PHE A 440 5.58 -6.86 -4.90
N GLY A 441 5.98 -5.65 -4.61
CA GLY A 441 5.03 -4.55 -4.45
C GLY A 441 5.73 -3.23 -4.23
N VAL A 442 5.03 -2.15 -4.58
CA VAL A 442 5.48 -0.77 -4.37
C VAL A 442 4.35 -0.01 -3.69
N MET A 443 4.58 0.51 -2.49
CA MET A 443 3.61 1.35 -1.80
C MET A 443 3.69 2.82 -2.23
N GLY A 444 2.60 3.60 -2.09
CA GLY A 444 2.59 5.02 -2.45
C GLY A 444 1.31 5.48 -3.15
N ALA A 445 0.13 4.99 -2.73
CA ALA A 445 -1.18 5.34 -3.32
C ALA A 445 -1.21 5.14 -4.85
N PHE A 446 -1.42 6.21 -5.63
CA PHE A 446 -1.45 6.15 -7.10
C PHE A 446 -0.07 5.90 -7.74
N MET A 447 1.03 5.97 -6.98
CA MET A 447 2.35 5.52 -7.43
C MET A 447 2.45 3.98 -7.47
N GLN A 448 1.59 3.25 -6.77
CA GLN A 448 1.70 1.78 -6.68
C GLN A 448 1.66 1.08 -8.04
N PRO A 449 0.66 1.29 -8.92
CA PRO A 449 0.68 0.68 -10.25
C PRO A 449 1.83 1.16 -11.12
N GLN A 450 2.24 2.41 -10.99
CA GLN A 450 3.35 2.97 -11.74
C GLN A 450 4.67 2.30 -11.34
N GLY A 451 4.99 2.32 -10.04
CA GLY A 451 6.21 1.70 -9.53
C GLY A 451 6.25 0.19 -9.70
N GLN A 452 5.12 -0.52 -9.61
CA GLN A 452 5.08 -1.95 -9.91
C GLN A 452 5.33 -2.24 -11.39
N THR A 453 4.73 -1.45 -12.30
CA THR A 453 4.98 -1.56 -13.74
C THR A 453 6.45 -1.30 -14.05
N GLU A 454 7.05 -0.23 -13.49
CA GLU A 454 8.47 0.09 -13.67
C GLU A 454 9.40 -1.03 -13.16
N VAL A 455 9.12 -1.58 -11.97
CA VAL A 455 9.89 -2.70 -11.39
C VAL A 455 9.82 -3.95 -12.27
N LEU A 456 8.64 -4.30 -12.77
CA LEU A 456 8.47 -5.46 -13.65
C LEU A 456 9.15 -5.26 -15.01
N VAL A 457 9.07 -4.08 -15.61
CA VAL A 457 9.81 -3.75 -16.84
C VAL A 457 11.31 -3.80 -16.59
N ASN A 458 11.82 -3.23 -15.48
CA ASN A 458 13.22 -3.31 -15.11
C ASN A 458 13.70 -4.77 -14.96
N THR A 459 12.88 -5.62 -14.33
CA THR A 459 13.20 -7.03 -14.10
C THR A 459 13.12 -7.87 -15.39
N LEU A 460 12.05 -7.71 -16.18
CA LEU A 460 11.72 -8.65 -17.26
C LEU A 460 12.22 -8.20 -18.65
N ASP A 461 12.29 -6.89 -18.91
CA ASP A 461 12.85 -6.37 -20.18
C ASP A 461 14.35 -6.07 -20.08
N TYR A 462 14.83 -5.59 -18.91
CA TYR A 462 16.24 -5.19 -18.71
C TYR A 462 17.04 -6.16 -17.82
N HIS A 463 16.44 -7.25 -17.38
CA HIS A 463 17.08 -8.31 -16.61
C HIS A 463 17.80 -7.85 -15.33
N MET A 464 17.28 -6.79 -14.71
CA MET A 464 17.81 -6.25 -13.47
C MET A 464 17.53 -7.19 -12.30
N ASN A 465 18.51 -7.34 -11.40
CA ASN A 465 18.30 -8.02 -10.13
C ASN A 465 17.32 -7.22 -9.22
N PRO A 466 16.72 -7.84 -8.18
CA PRO A 466 15.73 -7.17 -7.33
C PRO A 466 16.17 -5.84 -6.73
N GLN A 467 17.43 -5.71 -6.33
CA GLN A 467 17.93 -4.47 -5.74
C GLN A 467 18.11 -3.38 -6.81
N GLU A 468 18.69 -3.73 -7.96
CA GLU A 468 18.88 -2.81 -9.07
C GLU A 468 17.54 -2.30 -9.63
N ALA A 469 16.55 -3.19 -9.76
CA ALA A 469 15.21 -2.83 -10.22
C ALA A 469 14.51 -1.82 -9.27
N LEU A 470 14.81 -1.88 -7.95
CA LEU A 470 14.31 -0.93 -6.96
C LEU A 470 15.13 0.36 -6.91
N ASP A 471 16.45 0.28 -7.14
CA ASP A 471 17.38 1.43 -7.10
C ASP A 471 17.24 2.33 -8.34
N ALA A 472 16.76 1.79 -9.46
CA ALA A 472 16.60 2.50 -10.71
C ALA A 472 15.78 3.79 -10.56
N PRO A 473 16.18 4.89 -11.23
CA PRO A 473 15.45 6.16 -11.18
C PRO A 473 14.01 5.99 -11.62
N ARG A 474 13.07 6.60 -10.88
CA ARG A 474 11.63 6.52 -11.16
C ARG A 474 11.09 7.78 -11.78
N ILE A 475 9.97 7.59 -12.45
CA ILE A 475 9.11 8.64 -12.99
C ILE A 475 7.68 8.38 -12.53
N GLN A 476 6.90 9.44 -12.30
CA GLN A 476 5.47 9.27 -12.04
C GLN A 476 4.63 10.26 -12.85
N TRP A 477 3.49 9.78 -13.29
CA TRP A 477 2.43 10.61 -13.84
C TRP A 477 1.58 11.19 -12.72
N ILE A 478 1.38 12.51 -12.76
CA ILE A 478 0.61 13.26 -11.76
C ILE A 478 -0.64 13.94 -12.32
N GLY A 479 -0.98 13.70 -13.60
CA GLY A 479 -2.20 14.19 -14.25
C GLY A 479 -1.94 14.95 -15.56
N GLY A 480 -2.86 14.83 -16.54
CA GLY A 480 -2.69 15.44 -17.84
C GLY A 480 -1.39 15.00 -18.52
N ARG A 481 -0.53 15.94 -18.89
CA ARG A 481 0.81 15.68 -19.44
C ARG A 481 1.93 15.82 -18.39
N ARG A 482 1.59 16.09 -17.13
CA ARG A 482 2.55 16.37 -16.06
C ARG A 482 3.20 15.08 -15.54
N LEU A 483 4.53 15.09 -15.50
CA LEU A 483 5.36 14.01 -14.97
C LEU A 483 6.33 14.57 -13.92
N GLU A 484 6.62 13.79 -12.89
CA GLU A 484 7.75 14.01 -11.99
C GLU A 484 8.80 12.94 -12.26
N LEU A 485 10.05 13.36 -12.47
CA LEU A 485 11.19 12.50 -12.78
C LEU A 485 12.27 12.67 -11.70
N GLU A 486 12.79 11.58 -11.16
CA GLU A 486 13.93 11.63 -10.25
C GLU A 486 15.18 12.20 -10.94
N ARG A 487 15.91 13.06 -10.23
CA ARG A 487 17.12 13.73 -10.76
C ARG A 487 18.17 12.75 -11.28
N GLU A 488 18.25 11.57 -10.69
CA GLU A 488 19.22 10.54 -11.07
C GLU A 488 19.02 10.01 -12.50
N ALA A 489 17.83 10.20 -13.11
CA ALA A 489 17.59 9.90 -14.53
C ALA A 489 18.34 10.85 -15.48
N GLY A 490 18.65 12.07 -15.01
CA GLY A 490 19.39 13.08 -15.76
C GLY A 490 18.51 14.11 -16.49
N GLU A 491 18.97 15.35 -16.52
CA GLU A 491 18.26 16.49 -17.12
C GLU A 491 18.08 16.33 -18.64
N ALA A 492 19.04 15.69 -19.33
CA ALA A 492 18.94 15.45 -20.77
C ALA A 492 17.70 14.61 -21.12
N ILE A 493 17.38 13.58 -20.32
CA ILE A 493 16.17 12.77 -20.51
C ILE A 493 14.91 13.62 -20.23
N ALA A 494 14.94 14.46 -19.21
CA ALA A 494 13.83 15.37 -18.94
C ALA A 494 13.57 16.33 -20.10
N ASP A 495 14.61 16.87 -20.73
CA ASP A 495 14.50 17.76 -21.89
C ASP A 495 13.95 17.04 -23.13
N GLU A 496 14.41 15.83 -23.40
CA GLU A 496 13.87 15.01 -24.49
C GLU A 496 12.37 14.71 -24.26
N LEU A 497 11.97 14.36 -23.04
CA LEU A 497 10.55 14.15 -22.69
C LEU A 497 9.72 15.44 -22.87
N ARG A 498 10.27 16.62 -22.53
CA ARG A 498 9.61 17.91 -22.79
C ARG A 498 9.43 18.16 -24.30
N VAL A 499 10.41 17.80 -25.13
CA VAL A 499 10.29 17.85 -26.60
C VAL A 499 9.17 16.92 -27.10
N MET A 500 8.98 15.77 -26.48
CA MET A 500 7.86 14.85 -26.78
C MET A 500 6.50 15.41 -26.31
N GLY A 501 6.47 16.52 -25.57
CA GLY A 501 5.26 17.22 -25.14
C GLY A 501 4.82 16.92 -23.70
N HIS A 502 5.63 16.22 -22.92
CA HIS A 502 5.41 16.08 -21.48
C HIS A 502 5.78 17.36 -20.72
N GLU A 503 5.08 17.60 -19.61
CA GLU A 503 5.38 18.66 -18.65
C GLU A 503 6.19 18.05 -17.50
N VAL A 504 7.54 18.00 -17.65
CA VAL A 504 8.41 17.27 -16.73
C VAL A 504 8.97 18.19 -15.65
N THR A 505 8.75 17.81 -14.38
CA THR A 505 9.42 18.36 -13.20
C THR A 505 10.47 17.37 -12.72
N VAL A 506 11.73 17.81 -12.65
CA VAL A 506 12.79 17.01 -12.02
C VAL A 506 12.74 17.23 -10.51
N VAL A 507 12.72 16.15 -9.73
CA VAL A 507 12.57 16.19 -8.27
C VAL A 507 13.77 15.60 -7.55
N ASP A 508 14.16 16.25 -6.43
CA ASP A 508 15.19 15.78 -5.50
C ASP A 508 14.58 14.96 -4.35
N ASP A 509 13.37 15.35 -3.91
CA ASP A 509 12.68 14.62 -2.87
C ASP A 509 11.93 13.41 -3.45
N ARG A 510 12.43 12.21 -3.17
CA ARG A 510 11.93 10.95 -3.68
C ARG A 510 10.80 10.32 -2.84
N ILE A 511 10.29 11.03 -1.83
CA ILE A 511 9.30 10.49 -0.88
C ILE A 511 7.98 10.08 -1.56
N SER A 512 7.64 10.73 -2.69
CA SER A 512 6.44 10.46 -3.50
C SER A 512 6.62 9.31 -4.50
N MET A 513 7.87 8.89 -4.78
CA MET A 513 8.21 7.93 -5.84
C MET A 513 7.94 6.45 -5.48
N GLY A 514 7.21 6.21 -4.40
CA GLY A 514 6.86 4.88 -3.95
C GLY A 514 8.01 4.16 -3.25
N ARG A 515 7.68 3.05 -2.57
CA ARG A 515 8.66 2.26 -1.81
C ARG A 515 8.37 0.78 -1.98
N GLY A 516 9.30 0.03 -2.54
CA GLY A 516 9.12 -1.34 -2.96
C GLY A 516 9.91 -2.37 -2.16
N GLN A 517 9.46 -3.61 -2.22
CA GLN A 517 10.16 -4.80 -1.74
C GLN A 517 9.95 -5.92 -2.74
N ILE A 518 10.96 -6.76 -2.92
CA ILE A 518 10.93 -7.89 -3.87
C ILE A 518 11.58 -9.10 -3.22
N ILE A 519 10.97 -10.28 -3.39
CA ILE A 519 11.59 -11.58 -3.15
C ILE A 519 11.36 -12.45 -4.37
N TRP A 520 12.43 -12.92 -5.02
CA TRP A 520 12.35 -13.91 -6.09
C TRP A 520 12.96 -15.24 -5.62
N ARG A 521 12.37 -16.36 -6.02
CA ARG A 521 12.86 -17.71 -5.79
C ARG A 521 13.46 -18.25 -7.08
N GLY A 522 14.73 -18.65 -7.03
CA GLY A 522 15.41 -19.37 -8.10
C GLY A 522 14.92 -20.81 -8.27
N GLU A 523 15.24 -21.42 -9.40
CA GLU A 523 14.93 -22.83 -9.68
C GLU A 523 15.62 -23.78 -8.68
N ASP A 524 16.75 -23.38 -8.12
CA ASP A 524 17.49 -24.05 -7.05
C ASP A 524 16.88 -23.88 -5.65
N GLY A 525 15.79 -23.12 -5.54
CA GLY A 525 15.11 -22.81 -4.29
C GLY A 525 15.73 -21.67 -3.48
N VAL A 526 16.82 -21.05 -3.96
CA VAL A 526 17.45 -19.89 -3.30
C VAL A 526 16.59 -18.64 -3.49
N TYR A 527 16.36 -17.91 -2.42
CA TYR A 527 15.70 -16.63 -2.45
C TYR A 527 16.68 -15.50 -2.75
N THR A 528 16.29 -14.58 -3.61
CA THR A 528 17.01 -13.35 -3.93
C THR A 528 16.11 -12.17 -3.63
N ALA A 529 16.53 -11.27 -2.73
CA ALA A 529 15.67 -10.18 -2.26
C ALA A 529 16.33 -8.81 -2.41
N GLY A 530 15.48 -7.80 -2.60
CA GLY A 530 15.84 -6.39 -2.63
C GLY A 530 14.91 -5.55 -1.77
N THR A 531 15.42 -4.42 -1.28
CA THR A 531 14.67 -3.46 -0.47
C THR A 531 14.86 -2.03 -0.97
N GLU A 532 13.84 -1.22 -0.78
CA GLU A 532 13.73 0.15 -1.30
C GLU A 532 14.75 1.11 -0.69
N PRO A 533 15.52 1.86 -1.50
CA PRO A 533 16.42 2.91 -1.01
C PRO A 533 15.70 4.19 -0.56
N ARG A 534 14.42 4.37 -0.93
CA ARG A 534 13.60 5.56 -0.62
C ARG A 534 12.91 5.48 0.75
N CYS A 535 13.18 4.45 1.54
CA CYS A 535 12.69 4.27 2.92
C CYS A 535 13.78 3.72 3.84
N ASP A 536 13.43 3.47 5.10
CA ASP A 536 14.32 2.86 6.09
C ASP A 536 14.43 1.32 5.92
N GLY A 537 13.93 0.77 4.81
CA GLY A 537 13.69 -0.64 4.55
C GLY A 537 14.87 -1.56 4.75
N ALA A 538 14.57 -2.81 5.07
CA ALA A 538 15.55 -3.88 5.21
C ALA A 538 15.03 -5.22 4.67
N VAL A 539 15.99 -6.06 4.26
CA VAL A 539 15.82 -7.49 4.05
C VAL A 539 16.41 -8.20 5.27
N ALA A 540 15.60 -8.97 5.98
CA ALA A 540 16.07 -9.90 6.99
C ALA A 540 16.03 -11.32 6.40
N ALA A 541 17.13 -12.07 6.49
CA ALA A 541 17.33 -13.30 5.75
C ALA A 541 18.02 -14.39 6.61
N TRP A 542 17.73 -15.67 6.29
CA TRP A 542 18.29 -16.85 6.94
C TRP A 542 18.57 -18.00 5.97
#